data_c2a84c7248f814ee4cb096e158b13ef9
#
_entry.id   c2a84c7248f814ee4cb096e158b13ef9
#
_cell.length_a   1.000
_cell.length_b   1.000
_cell.length_c   1.000
_cell.angle_alpha   90.00
_cell.angle_beta   90.00
_cell.angle_gamma   90.00
#
_symmetry.space_group_name_H-M   'P 1'
#
loop_
_entity.id
_entity.type
_entity.pdbx_description
1 polymer ?
#
loop_
_entity_poly.entity_id
_entity_poly.type
_entity_poly.pdbx_seq_one_letter_code
_entity_poly.pdbx_strand_id
1 'polypeptide(L)'
;RATIPVERLPTNHVRPVASNWIGQGGHFVHYYLRRGELVNCVGVLEGQDWSAESWSAEGDQVDFLRDFDAWHEDLKVLIRSAERCFRWGLFDRDPMPRWSEGRIALLGDACHPMLPFMAQGAVMGIEDAQTLMRCLQENADPVAALRRYEDLRRERTAIVQRMARENMTFFHNPDVDDLEERLNSHRDAHMWLYGFDVTDQEFTA
;
A
#
# COMPACT_ATOMS: atom_id res chain seq x y z
N ARG A 1 3.63 10.29 8.32
CA ARG A 1 2.19 10.33 8.08
C ARG A 1 1.51 11.31 9.00
N ALA A 2 0.53 12.04 8.49
CA ALA A 2 -0.33 12.90 9.27
C ALA A 2 -1.77 12.86 8.77
N THR A 3 -2.70 13.23 9.64
CA THR A 3 -4.09 13.54 9.26
C THR A 3 -4.40 14.96 9.71
N ILE A 4 -5.01 15.74 8.83
CA ILE A 4 -5.22 17.17 8.99
C ILE A 4 -6.72 17.47 8.88
N PRO A 5 -7.36 18.10 9.88
CA PRO A 5 -8.70 18.64 9.73
C PRO A 5 -8.75 19.67 8.59
N VAL A 6 -9.74 19.55 7.70
CA VAL A 6 -9.77 20.37 6.46
C VAL A 6 -9.91 21.87 6.77
N GLU A 7 -10.54 22.23 7.88
CA GLU A 7 -10.69 23.61 8.34
C GLU A 7 -9.36 24.30 8.70
N ARG A 8 -8.27 23.52 8.84
CA ARG A 8 -6.91 24.06 9.09
C ARG A 8 -6.15 24.38 7.81
N LEU A 9 -6.71 24.01 6.68
CA LEU A 9 -6.09 24.24 5.37
C LEU A 9 -6.67 25.49 4.71
N PRO A 10 -5.89 26.18 3.87
CA PRO A 10 -6.44 27.24 3.03
C PRO A 10 -7.59 26.71 2.14
N THR A 11 -8.57 27.54 1.88
CA THR A 11 -9.72 27.16 1.04
C THR A 11 -9.27 26.64 -0.32
N ASN A 12 -9.81 25.49 -0.73
CA ASN A 12 -9.47 24.81 -2.00
C ASN A 12 -7.99 24.39 -2.14
N HIS A 13 -7.24 24.26 -1.07
CA HIS A 13 -5.85 23.82 -1.10
C HIS A 13 -5.70 22.39 -1.61
N VAL A 14 -6.61 21.50 -1.25
CA VAL A 14 -6.64 20.09 -1.69
C VAL A 14 -7.83 19.88 -2.64
N ARG A 15 -7.57 19.25 -3.78
CA ARG A 15 -8.62 18.84 -4.72
C ARG A 15 -9.28 17.52 -4.26
N PRO A 16 -10.54 17.24 -4.64
CA PRO A 16 -11.26 16.02 -4.25
C PRO A 16 -10.79 14.79 -5.07
N VAL A 17 -9.49 14.59 -5.12
CA VAL A 17 -8.79 13.47 -5.78
C VAL A 17 -7.63 13.01 -4.91
N ALA A 18 -7.18 11.77 -5.08
CA ALA A 18 -5.88 11.37 -4.57
C ALA A 18 -4.79 12.01 -5.43
N SER A 19 -3.85 12.70 -4.78
CA SER A 19 -2.70 13.33 -5.45
C SER A 19 -1.44 12.65 -5.00
N ASN A 20 -0.61 12.28 -5.97
CA ASN A 20 0.71 11.72 -5.74
C ASN A 20 1.77 12.67 -6.31
N TRP A 21 2.65 13.15 -5.45
CA TRP A 21 3.81 13.96 -5.80
C TRP A 21 5.02 13.03 -5.84
N ILE A 22 5.58 12.87 -6.99
CA ILE A 22 6.73 11.98 -7.22
C ILE A 22 8.00 12.80 -7.36
N GLY A 23 9.12 12.31 -6.86
CA GLY A 23 10.39 13.03 -6.87
C GLY A 23 11.57 12.12 -6.62
N GLN A 24 12.77 12.66 -6.80
CA GLN A 24 13.99 11.91 -6.59
C GLN A 24 14.09 11.40 -5.15
N GLY A 25 14.16 10.08 -4.98
CA GLY A 25 14.31 9.41 -3.68
C GLY A 25 13.09 9.46 -2.77
N GLY A 26 11.89 9.81 -3.30
CA GLY A 26 10.69 9.82 -2.48
C GLY A 26 9.42 10.23 -3.20
N HIS A 27 8.32 10.14 -2.47
CA HIS A 27 7.01 10.63 -2.93
C HIS A 27 6.16 11.11 -1.76
N PHE A 28 5.09 11.86 -2.09
CA PHE A 28 4.13 12.32 -1.10
C PHE A 28 2.71 12.15 -1.64
N VAL A 29 1.87 11.45 -0.88
CA VAL A 29 0.47 11.19 -1.23
C VAL A 29 -0.44 11.93 -0.29
N HIS A 30 -1.49 12.58 -0.82
CA HIS A 30 -2.56 13.12 0.00
C HIS A 30 -3.93 12.91 -0.64
N TYR A 31 -4.94 12.74 0.19
CA TYR A 31 -6.33 12.55 -0.22
C TYR A 31 -7.28 12.78 0.95
N TYR A 32 -8.54 13.06 0.62
CA TYR A 32 -9.59 13.23 1.62
C TYR A 32 -10.00 11.94 2.30
N LEU A 33 -10.32 12.04 3.59
CA LEU A 33 -10.95 11.02 4.40
C LEU A 33 -12.28 11.56 4.99
N ARG A 34 -13.10 10.65 5.52
CA ARG A 34 -14.34 10.99 6.25
C ARG A 34 -15.21 12.00 5.50
N ARG A 35 -15.49 11.73 4.22
CA ARG A 35 -16.33 12.61 3.38
C ARG A 35 -15.80 14.04 3.23
N GLY A 36 -14.50 14.25 3.31
CA GLY A 36 -13.88 15.55 3.17
C GLY A 36 -13.58 16.29 4.47
N GLU A 37 -13.81 15.68 5.62
CA GLU A 37 -13.52 16.30 6.94
C GLU A 37 -12.02 16.32 7.25
N LEU A 38 -11.29 15.32 6.75
CA LEU A 38 -9.86 15.17 7.00
C LEU A 38 -9.08 15.01 5.69
N VAL A 39 -7.83 15.43 5.69
CA VAL A 39 -6.83 15.13 4.66
C VAL A 39 -5.81 14.16 5.26
N ASN A 40 -5.61 13.01 4.64
CA ASN A 40 -4.51 12.10 4.94
C ASN A 40 -3.28 12.51 4.14
N CYS A 41 -2.13 12.53 4.79
CA CYS A 41 -0.84 12.84 4.21
C CYS A 41 0.15 11.72 4.52
N VAL A 42 0.83 11.21 3.50
CA VAL A 42 1.88 10.19 3.63
C VAL A 42 3.08 10.62 2.81
N GLY A 43 4.15 11.02 3.48
CA GLY A 43 5.45 11.25 2.85
C GLY A 43 6.32 10.00 3.00
N VAL A 44 6.95 9.56 1.92
CA VAL A 44 7.87 8.42 1.88
C VAL A 44 9.20 8.87 1.32
N LEU A 45 10.28 8.51 1.98
CA LEU A 45 11.65 8.82 1.57
C LEU A 45 12.52 7.57 1.65
N GLU A 46 13.45 7.44 0.72
CA GLU A 46 14.48 6.40 0.73
C GLU A 46 15.66 6.75 1.64
N GLY A 47 16.45 5.75 1.99
CA GLY A 47 17.81 5.94 2.49
C GLY A 47 17.95 6.33 3.95
N GLN A 48 16.95 6.10 4.77
CA GLN A 48 17.07 6.33 6.21
C GLN A 48 17.15 5.00 6.98
N ASP A 49 18.20 4.82 7.78
CA ASP A 49 18.34 3.69 8.69
C ASP A 49 17.28 3.78 9.79
N TRP A 50 16.19 3.05 9.59
CA TRP A 50 15.11 2.91 10.56
C TRP A 50 14.95 1.46 10.95
N SER A 51 15.19 1.15 12.22
CA SER A 51 15.17 -0.23 12.75
C SER A 51 13.96 -0.54 13.62
N ALA A 52 13.15 0.45 14.00
CA ALA A 52 12.01 0.24 14.88
C ALA A 52 10.75 -0.14 14.07
N GLU A 53 10.22 -1.33 14.32
CA GLU A 53 8.91 -1.76 13.81
C GLU A 53 7.81 -1.18 14.72
N SER A 54 7.22 -0.05 14.34
CA SER A 54 6.13 0.59 15.09
C SER A 54 5.26 1.40 14.14
N TRP A 55 3.95 1.18 14.19
CA TRP A 55 2.95 1.95 13.44
C TRP A 55 2.50 3.23 14.17
N SER A 56 2.86 3.41 15.43
CA SER A 56 2.41 4.49 16.30
C SER A 56 3.54 5.35 16.86
N ALA A 57 4.77 5.18 16.39
CA ALA A 57 5.87 6.04 16.82
C ALA A 57 5.58 7.49 16.39
N GLU A 58 5.60 8.40 17.36
CA GLU A 58 5.43 9.82 17.07
C GLU A 58 6.65 10.33 16.30
N GLY A 59 6.39 11.12 15.26
CA GLY A 59 7.39 11.84 14.50
C GLY A 59 7.42 13.30 14.91
N ASP A 60 8.52 13.99 14.60
CA ASP A 60 8.64 15.43 14.77
C ASP A 60 8.20 16.15 13.48
N GLN A 61 7.33 17.16 13.61
CA GLN A 61 6.88 17.98 12.48
C GLN A 61 8.04 18.77 11.83
N VAL A 62 9.01 19.20 12.64
CA VAL A 62 10.19 19.93 12.16
C VAL A 62 11.05 19.02 11.30
N ASP A 63 11.26 17.78 11.71
CA ASP A 63 11.94 16.77 10.92
C ASP A 63 11.19 16.47 9.63
N PHE A 64 9.86 16.33 9.69
CA PHE A 64 9.04 16.11 8.51
C PHE A 64 9.13 17.27 7.51
N LEU A 65 9.11 18.52 7.98
CA LEU A 65 9.32 19.71 7.13
C LEU A 65 10.71 19.73 6.51
N ARG A 66 11.76 19.44 7.30
CA ARG A 66 13.13 19.40 6.82
C ARG A 66 13.32 18.35 5.74
N ASP A 67 12.76 17.16 5.95
CA ASP A 67 12.88 16.04 5.03
C ASP A 67 12.19 16.35 3.67
N PHE A 68 11.23 17.28 3.64
CA PHE A 68 10.52 17.75 2.44
C PHE A 68 10.81 19.21 2.08
N ASP A 69 11.93 19.80 2.54
CA ASP A 69 12.23 21.22 2.33
C ASP A 69 12.42 21.60 0.85
N ALA A 70 13.01 20.72 0.05
CA ALA A 70 13.19 20.92 -1.39
C ALA A 70 11.91 20.71 -2.23
N TRP A 71 10.81 20.27 -1.60
CA TRP A 71 9.56 19.98 -2.28
C TRP A 71 8.68 21.22 -2.42
N HIS A 72 7.62 21.13 -3.25
CA HIS A 72 6.71 22.23 -3.52
C HIS A 72 6.08 22.80 -2.24
N GLU A 73 5.83 24.11 -2.23
CA GLU A 73 5.32 24.80 -1.05
C GLU A 73 3.93 24.27 -0.59
N ASP A 74 3.09 23.84 -1.53
CA ASP A 74 1.77 23.26 -1.20
C ASP A 74 1.88 22.04 -0.29
N LEU A 75 2.93 21.21 -0.43
CA LEU A 75 3.18 20.09 0.47
C LEU A 75 3.59 20.56 1.87
N LYS A 76 4.42 21.60 1.93
CA LYS A 76 4.88 22.16 3.21
C LYS A 76 3.72 22.80 3.98
N VAL A 77 2.74 23.38 3.27
CA VAL A 77 1.50 23.85 3.89
C VAL A 77 0.75 22.69 4.56
N LEU A 78 0.63 21.55 3.91
CA LEU A 78 0.01 20.36 4.49
C LEU A 78 0.75 19.93 5.77
N ILE A 79 2.07 19.81 5.69
CA ILE A 79 2.88 19.37 6.83
C ILE A 79 2.76 20.35 8.01
N ARG A 80 2.83 21.65 7.77
CA ARG A 80 2.68 22.71 8.82
C ARG A 80 1.29 22.70 9.47
N SER A 81 0.26 22.28 8.73
CA SER A 81 -1.11 22.25 9.22
C SER A 81 -1.42 21.02 10.08
N ALA A 82 -0.53 20.03 10.12
CA ALA A 82 -0.66 18.84 10.93
C ALA A 82 -0.37 19.15 12.41
N GLU A 83 -1.20 18.65 13.33
CA GLU A 83 -0.96 18.76 14.78
C GLU A 83 -0.01 17.67 15.26
N ARG A 84 -0.11 16.48 14.67
CA ARG A 84 0.68 15.30 15.02
C ARG A 84 1.09 14.60 13.74
N CYS A 85 2.30 14.10 13.74
CA CYS A 85 2.76 13.19 12.69
C CYS A 85 3.32 11.91 13.32
N PHE A 86 3.34 10.87 12.50
CA PHE A 86 3.87 9.56 12.86
C PHE A 86 4.97 9.20 11.87
N ARG A 87 6.01 8.52 12.36
CA ARG A 87 7.12 8.04 11.55
C ARG A 87 7.36 6.57 11.81
N TRP A 88 7.49 5.78 10.74
CA TRP A 88 7.85 4.37 10.82
C TRP A 88 8.62 3.92 9.59
N GLY A 89 9.34 2.80 9.71
CA GLY A 89 9.97 2.13 8.59
C GLY A 89 8.95 1.36 7.77
N LEU A 90 9.13 1.36 6.46
CA LEU A 90 8.44 0.45 5.57
C LEU A 90 9.31 -0.80 5.39
N PHE A 91 8.75 -1.94 5.72
CA PHE A 91 9.43 -3.23 5.62
C PHE A 91 8.77 -4.04 4.51
N ASP A 92 9.60 -4.74 3.76
CA ASP A 92 9.20 -5.63 2.70
C ASP A 92 9.89 -6.99 2.90
N ARG A 93 9.27 -8.04 2.38
CA ARG A 93 9.79 -9.40 2.41
C ARG A 93 9.57 -10.06 1.07
N ASP A 94 10.46 -10.99 0.72
CA ASP A 94 10.24 -11.84 -0.43
C ASP A 94 8.99 -12.71 -0.26
N PRO A 95 8.30 -13.04 -1.35
CA PRO A 95 7.13 -13.91 -1.30
C PRO A 95 7.42 -15.19 -0.53
N MET A 96 6.61 -15.47 0.48
CA MET A 96 6.77 -16.64 1.33
C MET A 96 6.44 -17.91 0.55
N PRO A 97 7.32 -18.92 0.53
CA PRO A 97 7.14 -20.13 -0.29
C PRO A 97 6.05 -21.06 0.25
N ARG A 98 5.70 -20.95 1.53
CA ARG A 98 4.73 -21.82 2.20
C ARG A 98 3.99 -21.05 3.29
N TRP A 99 2.64 -21.16 3.31
CA TRP A 99 1.77 -20.47 4.26
C TRP A 99 1.07 -21.40 5.24
N SER A 100 0.94 -22.69 4.89
CA SER A 100 0.19 -23.66 5.67
C SER A 100 1.04 -24.82 6.14
N GLU A 101 0.75 -25.28 7.36
CA GLU A 101 1.31 -26.50 7.96
C GLU A 101 0.30 -27.20 8.85
N GLY A 102 -0.10 -28.43 8.45
CA GLY A 102 -1.13 -29.16 9.16
C GLY A 102 -2.44 -28.37 9.21
N ARG A 103 -2.91 -28.03 10.40
CA ARG A 103 -4.16 -27.28 10.64
C ARG A 103 -3.95 -25.78 10.88
N ILE A 104 -2.80 -25.25 10.52
CA ILE A 104 -2.44 -23.83 10.68
C ILE A 104 -2.18 -23.26 9.29
N ALA A 105 -2.71 -22.07 9.03
CA ALA A 105 -2.36 -21.26 7.86
C ALA A 105 -2.22 -19.79 8.24
N LEU A 106 -1.34 -19.10 7.53
CA LEU A 106 -1.18 -17.64 7.60
C LEU A 106 -2.12 -16.95 6.61
N LEU A 107 -2.48 -15.70 6.89
CA LEU A 107 -3.37 -14.89 6.06
C LEU A 107 -2.91 -13.42 6.09
N GLY A 108 -3.06 -12.70 4.97
CA GLY A 108 -2.79 -11.28 4.87
C GLY A 108 -1.31 -10.96 5.10
N ASP A 109 -1.02 -9.88 5.83
CA ASP A 109 0.35 -9.40 6.09
C ASP A 109 1.23 -10.43 6.83
N ALA A 110 0.63 -11.45 7.44
CA ALA A 110 1.39 -12.53 8.08
C ALA A 110 2.16 -13.40 7.06
N CYS A 111 1.69 -13.49 5.83
CA CYS A 111 2.33 -14.29 4.77
C CYS A 111 2.78 -13.48 3.55
N HIS A 112 2.15 -12.35 3.25
CA HIS A 112 2.50 -11.50 2.11
C HIS A 112 2.52 -10.00 2.45
N PRO A 113 3.31 -9.58 3.47
CA PRO A 113 3.48 -8.15 3.73
C PRO A 113 4.01 -7.46 2.48
N MET A 114 3.50 -6.28 2.16
CA MET A 114 3.86 -5.58 0.94
C MET A 114 3.99 -4.08 1.17
N LEU A 115 4.79 -3.43 0.33
CA LEU A 115 4.90 -1.99 0.32
C LEU A 115 3.55 -1.34 -0.05
N PRO A 116 3.20 -0.19 0.53
CA PRO A 116 1.88 0.41 0.37
C PRO A 116 1.65 1.08 -0.99
N PHE A 117 2.55 0.94 -1.94
CA PHE A 117 2.59 1.71 -3.19
C PHE A 117 1.56 1.29 -4.25
N MET A 118 0.82 0.23 -3.98
CA MET A 118 -0.34 -0.19 -4.77
C MET A 118 -1.66 -0.09 -3.99
N ALA A 119 -1.60 0.26 -2.69
CA ALA A 119 -2.75 0.28 -1.77
C ALA A 119 -3.53 -1.06 -1.72
N GLN A 120 -2.84 -2.21 -1.90
CA GLN A 120 -3.46 -3.53 -2.09
C GLN A 120 -3.37 -4.46 -0.87
N GLY A 121 -2.58 -4.15 0.16
CA GLY A 121 -2.40 -5.06 1.31
C GLY A 121 -3.72 -5.51 1.93
N ALA A 122 -4.61 -4.57 2.27
CA ALA A 122 -5.92 -4.88 2.83
C ALA A 122 -6.83 -5.64 1.85
N VAL A 123 -6.77 -5.30 0.55
CA VAL A 123 -7.55 -5.98 -0.50
C VAL A 123 -7.13 -7.44 -0.62
N MET A 124 -5.82 -7.72 -0.65
CA MET A 124 -5.31 -9.09 -0.68
C MET A 124 -5.77 -9.89 0.55
N GLY A 125 -5.77 -9.29 1.74
CA GLY A 125 -6.30 -9.96 2.94
C GLY A 125 -7.81 -10.24 2.88
N ILE A 126 -8.60 -9.38 2.23
CA ILE A 126 -10.03 -9.61 1.99
C ILE A 126 -10.24 -10.76 0.99
N GLU A 127 -9.49 -10.76 -0.12
CA GLU A 127 -9.51 -11.85 -1.10
C GLU A 127 -9.08 -13.19 -0.45
N ASP A 128 -8.07 -13.17 0.42
CA ASP A 128 -7.64 -14.34 1.19
C ASP A 128 -8.75 -14.91 2.05
N ALA A 129 -9.43 -14.04 2.81
CA ALA A 129 -10.52 -14.46 3.70
C ALA A 129 -11.66 -15.11 2.92
N GLN A 130 -12.04 -14.55 1.77
CA GLN A 130 -13.06 -15.10 0.89
C GLN A 130 -12.63 -16.46 0.31
N THR A 131 -11.39 -16.56 -0.19
CA THR A 131 -10.85 -17.81 -0.75
C THR A 131 -10.77 -18.90 0.32
N LEU A 132 -10.23 -18.56 1.50
CA LEU A 132 -10.13 -19.50 2.62
C LEU A 132 -11.50 -20.04 3.06
N MET A 133 -12.47 -19.14 3.20
CA MET A 133 -13.85 -19.52 3.55
C MET A 133 -14.42 -20.53 2.56
N ARG A 134 -14.28 -20.28 1.26
CA ARG A 134 -14.77 -21.21 0.22
C ARG A 134 -14.02 -22.54 0.23
N CYS A 135 -12.70 -22.53 0.37
CA CYS A 135 -11.93 -23.77 0.47
C CYS A 135 -12.38 -24.65 1.64
N LEU A 136 -12.68 -24.03 2.80
CA LEU A 136 -13.19 -24.74 3.98
C LEU A 136 -14.62 -25.26 3.80
N GLN A 137 -15.45 -24.60 3.01
CA GLN A 137 -16.81 -25.06 2.69
C GLN A 137 -16.82 -26.25 1.71
N GLU A 138 -15.90 -26.25 0.76
CA GLU A 138 -15.86 -27.25 -0.33
C GLU A 138 -15.02 -28.49 0.01
N ASN A 139 -14.18 -28.45 1.05
CA ASN A 139 -13.34 -29.57 1.47
C ASN A 139 -13.69 -30.05 2.88
N ALA A 140 -14.03 -31.33 3.00
CA ALA A 140 -14.29 -31.95 4.30
C ALA A 140 -13.01 -32.08 5.16
N ASP A 141 -11.84 -32.20 4.57
CA ASP A 141 -10.55 -32.22 5.25
C ASP A 141 -9.99 -30.78 5.36
N PRO A 142 -9.89 -30.23 6.56
CA PRO A 142 -9.38 -28.87 6.75
C PRO A 142 -7.91 -28.72 6.32
N VAL A 143 -7.11 -29.77 6.37
CA VAL A 143 -5.70 -29.70 5.92
C VAL A 143 -5.62 -29.54 4.40
N ALA A 144 -6.45 -30.27 3.66
CA ALA A 144 -6.58 -30.13 2.21
C ALA A 144 -7.12 -28.73 1.84
N ALA A 145 -8.13 -28.24 2.58
CA ALA A 145 -8.68 -26.91 2.40
C ALA A 145 -7.61 -25.79 2.54
N LEU A 146 -6.78 -25.85 3.58
CA LEU A 146 -5.73 -24.87 3.82
C LEU A 146 -4.64 -24.89 2.75
N ARG A 147 -4.27 -26.08 2.25
CA ARG A 147 -3.34 -26.20 1.13
C ARG A 147 -3.91 -25.60 -0.15
N ARG A 148 -5.19 -25.91 -0.43
CA ARG A 148 -5.88 -25.36 -1.61
C ARG A 148 -5.96 -23.83 -1.56
N TYR A 149 -6.28 -23.25 -0.39
CA TYR A 149 -6.25 -21.82 -0.17
C TYR A 149 -4.87 -21.22 -0.51
N GLU A 150 -3.80 -21.80 0.02
CA GLU A 150 -2.42 -21.36 -0.25
C GLU A 150 -2.11 -21.41 -1.75
N ASP A 151 -2.42 -22.50 -2.44
CA ASP A 151 -2.16 -22.68 -3.88
C ASP A 151 -2.87 -21.63 -4.74
N LEU A 152 -4.12 -21.30 -4.38
CA LEU A 152 -4.92 -20.31 -5.11
C LEU A 152 -4.46 -18.88 -4.91
N ARG A 153 -3.85 -18.55 -3.75
CA ARG A 153 -3.54 -17.17 -3.38
C ARG A 153 -2.08 -16.78 -3.57
N ARG A 154 -1.16 -17.71 -3.36
CA ARG A 154 0.28 -17.43 -3.27
C ARG A 154 0.84 -16.74 -4.52
N GLU A 155 0.47 -17.18 -5.72
CA GLU A 155 1.00 -16.58 -6.95
C GLU A 155 0.50 -15.14 -7.14
N ARG A 156 -0.81 -14.93 -6.95
CA ARG A 156 -1.42 -13.60 -7.10
C ARG A 156 -0.82 -12.58 -6.13
N THR A 157 -0.70 -12.93 -4.86
CA THR A 157 -0.11 -12.03 -3.85
C THR A 157 1.36 -11.76 -4.10
N ALA A 158 2.12 -12.76 -4.57
CA ALA A 158 3.52 -12.58 -4.96
C ALA A 158 3.69 -11.61 -6.15
N ILE A 159 2.78 -11.64 -7.13
CA ILE A 159 2.75 -10.66 -8.23
C ILE A 159 2.50 -9.26 -7.66
N VAL A 160 1.51 -9.10 -6.79
CA VAL A 160 1.18 -7.78 -6.20
C VAL A 160 2.33 -7.24 -5.34
N GLN A 161 3.04 -8.10 -4.58
CA GLN A 161 4.25 -7.69 -3.85
C GLN A 161 5.33 -7.14 -4.81
N ARG A 162 5.58 -7.82 -5.94
CA ARG A 162 6.54 -7.34 -6.95
C ARG A 162 6.10 -6.03 -7.59
N MET A 163 4.83 -5.90 -7.97
CA MET A 163 4.27 -4.66 -8.52
C MET A 163 4.42 -3.49 -7.54
N ALA A 164 4.23 -3.73 -6.25
CA ALA A 164 4.42 -2.70 -5.23
C ALA A 164 5.89 -2.23 -5.15
N ARG A 165 6.87 -3.14 -5.29
CA ARG A 165 8.30 -2.80 -5.38
C ARG A 165 8.63 -2.00 -6.65
N GLU A 166 8.09 -2.40 -7.79
CA GLU A 166 8.28 -1.70 -9.07
C GLU A 166 7.72 -0.28 -9.01
N ASN A 167 6.55 -0.11 -8.38
CA ASN A 167 5.96 1.22 -8.16
C ASN A 167 6.83 2.11 -7.26
N MET A 168 7.56 1.57 -6.30
CA MET A 168 8.54 2.34 -5.53
C MET A 168 9.57 2.98 -6.47
N THR A 169 10.16 2.20 -7.34
CA THR A 169 11.15 2.70 -8.32
C THR A 169 10.54 3.77 -9.22
N PHE A 170 9.30 3.59 -9.65
CA PHE A 170 8.59 4.57 -10.46
C PHE A 170 8.37 5.89 -9.71
N PHE A 171 7.94 5.84 -8.46
CA PHE A 171 7.63 7.04 -7.67
C PHE A 171 8.89 7.79 -7.21
N HIS A 172 10.01 7.10 -7.03
CA HIS A 172 11.23 7.65 -6.46
C HIS A 172 12.32 7.97 -7.49
N ASN A 173 12.11 7.60 -8.73
CA ASN A 173 13.02 7.93 -9.83
C ASN A 173 12.21 8.39 -11.06
N PRO A 174 11.53 9.54 -10.97
CA PRO A 174 10.74 10.05 -12.09
C PRO A 174 11.67 10.53 -13.19
N ASP A 175 11.74 9.77 -14.28
CA ASP A 175 12.16 10.31 -15.56
C ASP A 175 10.93 10.94 -16.20
N VAL A 176 10.93 12.26 -16.27
CA VAL A 176 9.76 13.03 -16.74
C VAL A 176 9.53 12.78 -18.24
N ASP A 177 10.59 12.47 -18.99
CA ASP A 177 10.51 12.23 -20.43
C ASP A 177 9.80 10.90 -20.74
N ASP A 178 9.92 9.91 -19.84
CA ASP A 178 9.29 8.58 -19.99
C ASP A 178 7.96 8.44 -19.20
N LEU A 179 7.53 9.49 -18.49
CA LEU A 179 6.40 9.40 -17.56
C LEU A 179 5.11 8.94 -18.22
N GLU A 180 4.79 9.45 -19.41
CA GLU A 180 3.57 9.11 -20.15
C GLU A 180 3.60 7.66 -20.65
N GLU A 181 4.73 7.18 -21.15
CA GLU A 181 4.91 5.79 -21.57
C GLU A 181 4.79 4.82 -20.39
N ARG A 182 5.40 5.16 -19.27
CA ARG A 182 5.34 4.37 -18.04
C ARG A 182 3.92 4.33 -17.46
N LEU A 183 3.18 5.44 -17.46
CA LEU A 183 1.78 5.46 -17.05
C LEU A 183 0.90 4.57 -17.95
N ASN A 184 1.17 4.54 -19.25
CA ASN A 184 0.45 3.68 -20.18
C ASN A 184 0.79 2.20 -20.00
N SER A 185 2.06 1.85 -19.77
CA SER A 185 2.48 0.46 -19.52
C SER A 185 1.89 -0.13 -18.24
N HIS A 186 1.62 0.69 -17.23
CA HIS A 186 0.94 0.26 -16.01
C HIS A 186 -0.55 -0.04 -16.19
N ARG A 187 -1.15 0.35 -17.31
CA ARG A 187 -2.60 0.19 -17.55
C ARG A 187 -3.03 -1.27 -17.60
N ASP A 188 -2.28 -2.13 -18.28
CA ASP A 188 -2.61 -3.56 -18.39
C ASP A 188 -2.45 -4.27 -17.04
N ALA A 189 -1.41 -3.91 -16.29
CA ALA A 189 -1.19 -4.38 -14.94
C ALA A 189 -2.33 -3.96 -13.99
N HIS A 190 -2.82 -2.73 -14.12
CA HIS A 190 -3.98 -2.26 -13.38
C HIS A 190 -5.26 -3.01 -13.78
N MET A 191 -5.50 -3.26 -15.06
CA MET A 191 -6.65 -4.05 -15.51
C MET A 191 -6.64 -5.46 -14.94
N TRP A 192 -5.49 -6.14 -14.92
CA TRP A 192 -5.34 -7.44 -14.28
C TRP A 192 -5.62 -7.39 -12.77
N LEU A 193 -5.13 -6.35 -12.09
CA LEU A 193 -5.25 -6.20 -10.64
C LEU A 193 -6.69 -5.92 -10.21
N TYR A 194 -7.31 -4.90 -10.81
CA TYR A 194 -8.64 -4.41 -10.42
C TYR A 194 -9.79 -5.15 -11.10
N GLY A 195 -9.53 -5.84 -12.21
CA GLY A 195 -10.52 -6.67 -12.89
C GLY A 195 -10.70 -8.06 -12.28
N PHE A 196 -9.94 -8.42 -11.26
CA PHE A 196 -10.04 -9.71 -10.61
C PHE A 196 -11.26 -9.75 -9.67
N ASP A 197 -12.12 -10.75 -9.88
CA ASP A 197 -13.22 -11.06 -8.97
C ASP A 197 -12.93 -12.40 -8.26
N VAL A 198 -12.70 -12.33 -6.96
CA VAL A 198 -12.43 -13.50 -6.12
C VAL A 198 -13.63 -14.45 -6.05
N THR A 199 -14.85 -13.97 -6.34
CA THR A 199 -16.06 -14.79 -6.32
C THR A 199 -16.19 -15.66 -7.56
N ASP A 200 -15.58 -15.28 -8.67
CA ASP A 200 -15.57 -16.01 -9.94
C ASP A 200 -14.42 -17.02 -10.05
N GLN A 201 -13.53 -17.06 -9.05
CA GLN A 201 -12.40 -17.96 -9.02
C GLN A 201 -12.90 -19.44 -9.00
N GLU A 202 -12.42 -20.25 -9.94
CA GLU A 202 -12.74 -21.69 -9.96
C GLU A 202 -12.03 -22.41 -8.82
N PHE A 203 -12.82 -23.10 -7.98
CA PHE A 203 -12.36 -23.89 -6.84
C PHE A 203 -12.36 -25.40 -7.12
N THR A 204 -12.75 -25.81 -8.36
CA THR A 204 -12.76 -27.20 -8.77
C THR A 204 -11.36 -27.81 -8.76
N ALA A 205 -11.28 -29.03 -8.25
CA ALA A 205 -10.07 -29.83 -8.06
C ALA A 205 -9.38 -30.19 -9.38
#